data_468b2b4ca624a1fac69b8b79dbd98dc9
#
_entry.id   468b2b4ca624a1fac69b8b79dbd98dc9
#
_cell.length_a   1.000
_cell.length_b   1.000
_cell.length_c   1.000
_cell.angle_alpha   90.00
_cell.angle_beta   90.00
_cell.angle_gamma   90.00
#
_symmetry.space_group_name_H-M   'P 1'
#
loop_
_entity.id
_entity.type
_entity.pdbx_description
1 polymer ?
#
loop_
_entity_poly.entity_id
_entity_poly.type
_entity_poly.pdbx_seq_one_letter_code
_entity_poly.pdbx_strand_id
1 'polypeptide(L)'
;VANEEAKIDANFKPSLIAVAETSGERRQVKVDETTDYLLVSGAVSTTPASSIVSGRKVVAVTNTAVRLVAATTTCTRVVIQALRNNTGDIVIGDASAVLTVGSESGIVLPVYNSISIDIDDVYKLYINGAANDGVSFLYFL
;
A
#
# COMPACT_ATOMS: atom_id res chain seq x y z
N VAL A 1 1.02 -0.14 48.13
CA VAL A 1 0.24 -0.45 46.90
C VAL A 1 -0.25 -1.87 47.07
N ALA A 2 -1.57 -2.04 47.24
CA ALA A 2 -2.15 -3.37 47.39
C ALA A 2 -1.97 -4.11 46.06
N ASN A 3 -1.28 -5.27 46.11
CA ASN A 3 -1.32 -6.25 45.04
C ASN A 3 -2.76 -6.74 44.93
N GLU A 4 -3.52 -6.29 43.94
CA GLU A 4 -4.78 -6.94 43.62
C GLU A 4 -4.44 -8.31 43.06
N GLU A 5 -4.64 -9.35 43.83
CA GLU A 5 -4.59 -10.72 43.36
C GLU A 5 -5.57 -10.85 42.19
N ALA A 6 -5.10 -11.37 41.04
CA ALA A 6 -5.95 -11.66 39.90
C ALA A 6 -7.09 -12.57 40.41
N LYS A 7 -8.32 -12.07 40.38
CA LYS A 7 -9.49 -12.89 40.68
C LYS A 7 -9.58 -13.97 39.59
N ILE A 8 -9.26 -15.18 39.98
CA ILE A 8 -9.55 -16.38 39.19
C ILE A 8 -11.05 -16.57 39.29
N ASP A 9 -11.74 -16.51 38.13
CA ASP A 9 -13.17 -16.85 38.14
C ASP A 9 -13.38 -18.33 38.47
N ALA A 10 -14.62 -18.70 38.72
CA ALA A 10 -14.98 -20.07 39.12
C ALA A 10 -14.64 -21.14 38.06
N ASN A 11 -14.25 -20.73 36.83
CA ASN A 11 -13.88 -21.61 35.72
C ASN A 11 -12.37 -21.70 35.44
N PHE A 12 -11.51 -21.15 36.33
CA PHE A 12 -10.04 -21.20 36.20
C PHE A 12 -9.49 -20.62 34.89
N LYS A 13 -10.19 -19.72 34.20
CA LYS A 13 -9.66 -19.02 33.00
C LYS A 13 -8.93 -17.75 33.44
N PRO A 14 -7.61 -17.65 33.25
CA PRO A 14 -6.88 -16.43 33.58
C PRO A 14 -7.27 -15.29 32.68
N SER A 15 -7.71 -14.17 33.24
CA SER A 15 -7.91 -12.94 32.46
C SER A 15 -6.55 -12.32 32.16
N LEU A 16 -6.13 -12.30 30.92
CA LEU A 16 -4.90 -11.64 30.47
C LEU A 16 -5.17 -10.13 30.36
N ILE A 17 -4.54 -9.34 31.22
CA ILE A 17 -4.57 -7.88 31.12
C ILE A 17 -3.27 -7.44 30.42
N ALA A 18 -3.38 -6.97 29.18
CA ALA A 18 -2.27 -6.31 28.49
C ALA A 18 -2.25 -4.82 28.83
N VAL A 19 -1.13 -4.33 29.34
CA VAL A 19 -0.91 -2.90 29.60
C VAL A 19 -0.12 -2.32 28.43
N ALA A 20 -0.69 -1.33 27.73
CA ALA A 20 0.06 -0.56 26.73
C ALA A 20 0.91 0.50 27.45
N GLU A 21 2.23 0.44 27.31
CA GLU A 21 3.18 1.27 28.07
C GLU A 21 3.21 2.76 27.70
N THR A 22 2.55 3.21 26.63
CA THR A 22 2.74 4.58 26.12
C THR A 22 1.62 5.57 26.43
N SER A 23 0.46 5.15 26.92
CA SER A 23 -0.65 6.08 27.17
C SER A 23 -1.35 5.93 28.52
N GLY A 24 -0.94 4.99 29.35
CA GLY A 24 -1.59 4.75 30.66
C GLY A 24 -3.04 4.23 30.58
N GLU A 25 -3.58 4.00 29.40
CA GLU A 25 -4.90 3.42 29.23
C GLU A 25 -4.86 1.89 29.32
N ARG A 26 -5.57 1.36 30.32
CA ARG A 26 -5.75 -0.08 30.48
C ARG A 26 -6.77 -0.57 29.45
N ARG A 27 -6.34 -1.38 28.50
CA ARG A 27 -7.25 -2.05 27.57
C ARG A 27 -7.53 -3.46 28.07
N GLN A 28 -8.79 -3.77 28.28
CA GLN A 28 -9.23 -5.13 28.56
C GLN A 28 -9.21 -5.95 27.27
N VAL A 29 -8.45 -7.04 27.31
CA VAL A 29 -8.54 -8.07 26.28
C VAL A 29 -9.68 -8.99 26.67
N LYS A 30 -10.79 -8.98 25.94
CA LYS A 30 -11.88 -9.93 26.12
C LYS A 30 -11.59 -11.20 25.31
N VAL A 31 -11.65 -12.34 25.97
CA VAL A 31 -11.68 -13.65 25.32
C VAL A 31 -13.16 -14.02 25.14
N ASP A 32 -13.58 -14.39 23.94
CA ASP A 32 -14.90 -14.93 23.71
C ASP A 32 -14.97 -16.33 24.35
N GLU A 33 -15.81 -16.47 25.37
CA GLU A 33 -15.98 -17.71 26.13
C GLU A 33 -16.59 -18.86 25.28
N THR A 34 -17.15 -18.54 24.12
CA THR A 34 -17.80 -19.51 23.24
C THR A 34 -16.86 -20.11 22.19
N THR A 35 -15.81 -19.37 21.80
CA THR A 35 -14.95 -19.76 20.67
C THR A 35 -13.48 -19.93 21.03
N ASP A 36 -13.08 -19.63 22.26
CA ASP A 36 -11.65 -19.61 22.73
C ASP A 36 -10.72 -18.72 21.89
N TYR A 37 -11.26 -17.81 21.08
CA TYR A 37 -10.47 -16.87 20.29
C TYR A 37 -10.24 -15.55 21.03
N LEU A 38 -9.02 -15.03 20.93
CA LEU A 38 -8.66 -13.71 21.43
C LEU A 38 -9.30 -12.66 20.51
N LEU A 39 -10.35 -11.97 21.00
CA LEU A 39 -10.92 -10.83 20.30
C LEU A 39 -10.02 -9.60 20.51
N VAL A 40 -9.11 -9.34 19.61
CA VAL A 40 -8.37 -8.09 19.57
C VAL A 40 -9.27 -7.03 18.94
N SER A 41 -10.02 -6.32 19.77
CA SER A 41 -10.77 -5.13 19.35
C SER A 41 -9.80 -3.95 19.18
N GLY A 42 -9.06 -3.93 18.11
CA GLY A 42 -8.30 -2.76 17.67
C GLY A 42 -9.13 -2.01 16.65
N ALA A 43 -9.46 -0.75 16.91
CA ALA A 43 -9.92 0.11 15.84
C ALA A 43 -8.74 0.24 14.86
N VAL A 44 -8.84 -0.37 13.69
CA VAL A 44 -7.93 -0.08 12.57
C VAL A 44 -8.30 1.33 12.13
N SER A 45 -7.57 2.32 12.65
CA SER A 45 -7.72 3.69 12.17
C SER A 45 -7.11 3.76 10.78
N THR A 46 -7.94 3.59 9.75
CA THR A 46 -7.58 3.98 8.40
C THR A 46 -7.74 5.49 8.31
N THR A 47 -6.65 6.23 8.46
CA THR A 47 -6.67 7.67 8.20
C THR A 47 -6.93 7.85 6.70
N PRO A 48 -8.02 8.53 6.30
CA PRO A 48 -8.24 8.83 4.89
C PRO A 48 -7.09 9.68 4.35
N ALA A 49 -6.78 9.52 3.06
CA ALA A 49 -5.80 10.39 2.41
C ALA A 49 -6.22 11.86 2.56
N SER A 50 -5.28 12.71 2.91
CA SER A 50 -5.52 14.14 3.15
C SER A 50 -5.63 14.94 1.85
N SER A 51 -5.03 14.46 0.78
CA SER A 51 -5.06 15.10 -0.53
C SER A 51 -4.74 14.12 -1.66
N ILE A 52 -5.07 14.56 -2.89
CA ILE A 52 -4.83 13.82 -4.13
C ILE A 52 -3.99 14.70 -5.05
N VAL A 53 -2.94 14.13 -5.61
CA VAL A 53 -2.10 14.79 -6.61
C VAL A 53 -2.13 13.99 -7.90
N SER A 54 -2.27 14.67 -9.05
CA SER A 54 -2.27 14.05 -10.38
C SER A 54 -1.01 14.40 -11.15
N GLY A 55 -0.61 13.48 -12.02
CA GLY A 55 0.54 13.68 -12.89
C GLY A 55 0.43 12.90 -14.19
N ARG A 56 1.35 13.18 -15.10
CA ARG A 56 1.55 12.46 -16.34
C ARG A 56 3.04 12.17 -16.54
N LYS A 57 3.35 10.97 -17.03
CA LYS A 57 4.71 10.59 -17.41
C LYS A 57 4.71 9.94 -18.78
N VAL A 58 5.71 10.28 -19.59
CA VAL A 58 5.90 9.74 -20.94
C VAL A 58 7.29 9.12 -21.00
N VAL A 59 7.40 8.00 -21.69
CA VAL A 59 8.66 7.32 -22.00
C VAL A 59 9.35 8.10 -23.12
N ALA A 60 10.55 8.60 -22.87
CA ALA A 60 11.31 9.38 -23.83
C ALA A 60 12.04 8.50 -24.87
N VAL A 61 12.53 7.35 -24.43
CA VAL A 61 13.32 6.40 -25.24
C VAL A 61 12.72 5.00 -25.08
N THR A 62 12.42 4.35 -26.20
CA THR A 62 11.87 2.99 -26.22
C THR A 62 12.71 2.02 -25.39
N ASN A 63 12.04 1.18 -24.61
CA ASN A 63 12.65 0.19 -23.72
C ASN A 63 13.60 0.76 -22.64
N THR A 64 13.41 2.02 -22.27
CA THR A 64 14.16 2.65 -21.19
C THR A 64 13.21 2.99 -20.04
N ALA A 65 13.45 2.37 -18.89
CA ALA A 65 12.64 2.62 -17.69
C ALA A 65 12.80 4.07 -17.21
N VAL A 66 11.68 4.77 -17.00
CA VAL A 66 11.66 6.15 -16.51
C VAL A 66 10.82 6.26 -15.25
N ARG A 67 11.28 7.01 -14.26
CA ARG A 67 10.56 7.22 -13.00
C ARG A 67 9.28 8.03 -13.22
N LEU A 68 8.23 7.73 -12.47
CA LEU A 68 6.98 8.49 -12.49
C LEU A 68 7.19 9.93 -12.04
N VAL A 69 7.94 10.15 -10.98
CA VAL A 69 8.23 11.47 -10.39
C VAL A 69 9.72 11.71 -10.27
N ALA A 70 10.14 12.98 -10.17
CA ALA A 70 11.55 13.36 -10.14
C ALA A 70 12.19 13.28 -8.74
N ALA A 71 11.39 13.30 -7.68
CA ALA A 71 11.85 13.32 -6.29
C ALA A 71 11.01 12.38 -5.42
N THR A 72 11.55 11.99 -4.26
CA THR A 72 10.84 11.26 -3.20
C THR A 72 9.52 11.94 -2.90
N THR A 73 8.44 11.17 -2.97
CA THR A 73 7.07 11.65 -2.83
C THR A 73 6.27 10.63 -2.04
N THR A 74 6.19 10.85 -0.74
CA THR A 74 5.44 9.97 0.18
C THR A 74 3.98 9.87 -0.23
N CYS A 75 3.44 8.66 -0.20
CA CYS A 75 2.03 8.41 -0.51
C CYS A 75 1.56 7.13 0.20
N THR A 76 0.28 6.84 0.13
CA THR A 76 -0.30 5.60 0.61
C THR A 76 -0.71 4.68 -0.54
N ARG A 77 -1.03 5.28 -1.69
CA ARG A 77 -1.51 4.57 -2.88
C ARG A 77 -1.27 5.40 -4.13
N VAL A 78 -1.03 4.72 -5.24
CA VAL A 78 -0.96 5.30 -6.59
C VAL A 78 -1.94 4.57 -7.51
N VAL A 79 -2.73 5.32 -8.27
CA VAL A 79 -3.53 4.78 -9.38
C VAL A 79 -2.89 5.23 -10.67
N ILE A 80 -2.60 4.30 -11.56
CA ILE A 80 -1.90 4.55 -12.83
C ILE A 80 -2.78 4.06 -13.97
N GLN A 81 -2.95 4.89 -15.01
CA GLN A 81 -3.69 4.56 -16.21
C GLN A 81 -2.83 4.75 -17.46
N ALA A 82 -2.78 3.75 -18.33
CA ALA A 82 -2.15 3.86 -19.63
C ALA A 82 -2.87 4.91 -20.49
N LEU A 83 -2.11 5.78 -21.17
CA LEU A 83 -2.69 6.84 -22.00
C LEU A 83 -3.42 6.24 -23.19
N ARG A 84 -4.48 6.95 -23.64
CA ARG A 84 -5.31 6.54 -24.77
C ARG A 84 -4.57 6.53 -26.11
N ASN A 85 -3.57 7.37 -26.23
CA ASN A 85 -2.77 7.52 -27.45
C ASN A 85 -1.49 6.68 -27.45
N ASN A 86 -1.33 5.78 -26.49
CA ASN A 86 -0.23 4.83 -26.53
C ASN A 86 -0.32 3.94 -27.77
N THR A 87 0.82 3.63 -28.34
CA THR A 87 0.94 2.73 -29.49
C THR A 87 0.99 1.26 -29.08
N GLY A 88 1.30 0.99 -27.82
CA GLY A 88 1.37 -0.34 -27.22
C GLY A 88 1.19 -0.31 -25.70
N ASP A 89 1.46 -1.45 -25.09
CA ASP A 89 1.37 -1.64 -23.65
C ASP A 89 2.49 -0.88 -22.91
N ILE A 90 2.25 -0.57 -21.66
CA ILE A 90 3.24 -0.04 -20.72
C ILE A 90 3.55 -1.10 -19.67
N VAL A 91 4.82 -1.24 -19.28
CA VAL A 91 5.19 -1.97 -18.08
C VAL A 91 5.37 -1.01 -16.92
N ILE A 92 4.85 -1.40 -15.76
CA ILE A 92 5.01 -0.70 -14.48
C ILE A 92 5.84 -1.59 -13.55
N GLY A 93 6.88 -1.05 -12.95
CA GLY A 93 7.76 -1.78 -12.07
C GLY A 93 8.77 -0.89 -11.36
N ASP A 94 9.92 -1.45 -11.08
CA ASP A 94 11.09 -0.75 -10.56
C ASP A 94 12.04 -0.30 -11.68
N ALA A 95 13.27 0.08 -11.35
CA ALA A 95 14.29 0.51 -12.31
C ALA A 95 14.68 -0.57 -13.35
N SER A 96 14.35 -1.84 -13.09
CA SER A 96 14.59 -2.97 -13.99
C SER A 96 13.39 -3.33 -14.87
N ALA A 97 12.34 -2.50 -14.88
CA ALA A 97 11.13 -2.73 -15.68
C ALA A 97 11.45 -2.83 -17.18
N VAL A 98 11.04 -3.92 -17.82
CA VAL A 98 11.30 -4.24 -19.23
C VAL A 98 10.02 -4.65 -19.92
N LEU A 99 9.78 -4.10 -21.13
CA LEU A 99 8.67 -4.44 -22.01
C LEU A 99 9.15 -5.24 -23.25
N THR A 100 9.98 -6.24 -23.07
CA THR A 100 10.37 -7.12 -24.17
C THR A 100 9.57 -8.41 -24.10
N VAL A 101 8.84 -8.73 -25.17
CA VAL A 101 8.01 -9.94 -25.24
C VAL A 101 8.82 -11.20 -24.86
N GLY A 102 8.34 -11.92 -23.85
CA GLY A 102 9.00 -13.12 -23.31
C GLY A 102 10.12 -12.82 -22.31
N SER A 103 10.35 -11.55 -21.96
CA SER A 103 11.33 -11.11 -20.94
C SER A 103 10.80 -9.94 -20.14
N GLU A 104 9.48 -9.80 -20.05
CA GLU A 104 8.85 -8.71 -19.32
C GLU A 104 9.23 -8.76 -17.85
N SER A 105 9.61 -7.61 -17.30
CA SER A 105 9.85 -7.41 -15.87
C SER A 105 8.97 -6.28 -15.36
N GLY A 106 8.01 -6.63 -14.50
CA GLY A 106 6.99 -5.72 -13.99
C GLY A 106 5.58 -6.15 -14.38
N ILE A 107 4.62 -5.26 -14.22
CA ILE A 107 3.21 -5.48 -14.56
C ILE A 107 2.93 -4.83 -15.91
N VAL A 108 2.49 -5.63 -16.87
CA VAL A 108 2.07 -5.14 -18.20
C VAL A 108 0.69 -4.51 -18.08
N LEU A 109 0.59 -3.25 -18.47
CA LEU A 109 -0.65 -2.47 -18.49
C LEU A 109 -1.05 -2.17 -19.93
N PRO A 110 -2.09 -2.83 -20.44
CA PRO A 110 -2.63 -2.55 -21.78
C PRO A 110 -3.16 -1.14 -21.90
N VAL A 111 -3.21 -0.64 -23.12
CA VAL A 111 -3.78 0.68 -23.44
C VAL A 111 -5.19 0.83 -22.86
N TYR A 112 -5.52 1.98 -22.31
CA TYR A 112 -6.76 2.32 -21.58
C TYR A 112 -6.91 1.65 -20.20
N ASN A 113 -6.13 0.66 -19.85
CA ASN A 113 -6.26 -0.02 -18.56
C ASN A 113 -5.63 0.80 -17.44
N SER A 114 -6.08 0.52 -16.22
CA SER A 114 -5.57 1.14 -15.00
C SER A 114 -5.24 0.10 -13.94
N ILE A 115 -4.31 0.45 -13.04
CA ILE A 115 -3.93 -0.35 -11.89
C ILE A 115 -3.80 0.54 -10.66
N SER A 116 -4.12 -0.02 -9.50
CA SER A 116 -3.88 0.61 -8.19
C SER A 116 -2.78 -0.14 -7.47
N ILE A 117 -1.83 0.59 -6.91
CA ILE A 117 -0.66 0.06 -6.20
C ILE A 117 -0.56 0.75 -4.84
N ASP A 118 -0.56 -0.02 -3.76
CA ASP A 118 -0.28 0.48 -2.42
C ASP A 118 1.24 0.56 -2.26
N ILE A 119 1.75 1.76 -2.05
CA ILE A 119 3.19 2.05 -1.96
C ILE A 119 3.41 3.32 -1.14
N ASP A 120 4.49 3.38 -0.42
CA ASP A 120 4.87 4.47 0.47
C ASP A 120 5.54 5.67 -0.23
N ASP A 121 6.05 5.47 -1.47
CA ASP A 121 6.74 6.51 -2.23
C ASP A 121 6.59 6.32 -3.74
N VAL A 122 5.98 7.30 -4.42
CA VAL A 122 5.81 7.30 -5.89
C VAL A 122 7.13 7.25 -6.65
N TYR A 123 8.22 7.76 -6.05
CA TYR A 123 9.56 7.76 -6.64
C TYR A 123 10.15 6.37 -6.89
N LYS A 124 9.64 5.34 -6.21
CA LYS A 124 10.02 3.94 -6.40
C LYS A 124 9.46 3.33 -7.69
N LEU A 125 8.44 3.97 -8.30
CA LEU A 125 7.75 3.45 -9.47
C LEU A 125 8.38 3.97 -10.77
N TYR A 126 8.55 3.05 -11.70
CA TYR A 126 9.02 3.30 -13.05
C TYR A 126 8.01 2.78 -14.06
N ILE A 127 8.04 3.37 -15.24
CA ILE A 127 7.34 2.88 -16.43
C ILE A 127 8.31 2.62 -17.55
N ASN A 128 7.99 1.66 -18.42
CA ASN A 128 8.73 1.35 -19.63
C ASN A 128 7.74 1.05 -20.77
N GLY A 129 8.12 1.36 -22.00
CA GLY A 129 7.27 1.21 -23.17
C GLY A 129 7.92 1.73 -24.44
N ALA A 130 7.13 1.98 -25.47
CA ALA A 130 7.60 2.65 -26.66
C ALA A 130 7.82 4.16 -26.40
N ALA A 131 8.68 4.80 -27.18
CA ALA A 131 8.89 6.24 -27.11
C ALA A 131 7.56 6.98 -27.41
N ASN A 132 7.25 8.01 -26.62
CA ASN A 132 6.02 8.80 -26.58
C ASN A 132 4.80 8.11 -25.98
N ASP A 133 4.85 6.81 -25.67
CA ASP A 133 3.84 6.16 -24.83
C ASP A 133 4.00 6.59 -23.37
N GLY A 134 2.94 6.48 -22.57
CA GLY A 134 3.02 6.94 -21.20
C GLY A 134 1.78 6.64 -20.38
N VAL A 135 1.75 7.23 -19.20
CA VAL A 135 0.67 7.06 -18.22
C VAL A 135 0.22 8.41 -17.67
N SER A 136 -1.05 8.46 -17.25
CA SER A 136 -1.53 9.40 -16.25
C SER A 136 -1.61 8.69 -14.91
N PHE A 137 -1.42 9.41 -13.82
CA PHE A 137 -1.45 8.82 -12.48
C PHE A 137 -2.03 9.79 -11.45
N LEU A 138 -2.59 9.21 -10.39
CA LEU A 138 -3.01 9.89 -9.17
C LEU A 138 -2.29 9.25 -8.01
N TYR A 139 -1.87 10.02 -7.01
CA TYR A 139 -1.41 9.47 -5.74
C TYR A 139 -2.06 10.18 -4.56
N PHE A 140 -2.18 9.45 -3.46
CA PHE A 140 -2.90 9.83 -2.25
C PHE A 140 -1.89 10.06 -1.13
N LEU A 141 -1.95 11.27 -0.55
CA LEU A 141 -1.09 11.72 0.55
C LEU A 141 -1.73 11.48 1.91
#